data_a3e4383ea9a7be737bbfe44964f70c1b
#
_entry.id   a3e4383ea9a7be737bbfe44964f70c1b
#
_cell.length_a   1.000
_cell.length_b   1.000
_cell.length_c   1.000
_cell.angle_alpha   90.00
_cell.angle_beta   90.00
_cell.angle_gamma   90.00
#
_symmetry.space_group_name_H-M   'P 1'
#
loop_
_entity.id
_entity.type
_entity.pdbx_description
1 polymer ?
#
loop_
_entity_poly.entity_id
_entity_poly.type
_entity_poly.pdbx_seq_one_letter_code
_entity_poly.pdbx_strand_id
1 'polypeptide(L)'
;MHSNIFISQIILNNFRSHQNFSISTNSKNIVLYGENGAGKTNILESVSLLSPGRGLRNAKSEEIINKKNGLNFALTTNVNFNDSSIKIQKIHNKNSILKSSILIDDEKAKSSDLLNYLRVIWITPVMEKIMLQSNSERRNFFDRLIFNIQKNHLKSFAGFNKFTKERLYILKSNEVDSNWLEQIELKIAKYAFEIITIRKKTIAMINSNLSTISKPFNSCIIELIYDNSLQLSEDEEIFISHYVEDLSKNRAIDRELNRTILGPNKVEVKMWKLDDKSIEAKYCSTGEQKSILISIILSVAQIIKNSEFKNSPIILIDEAMAHLDQNHRESLVIELSKLNTQVWYTGVTKNIFDHLSKDTDFFEVKRY
;
A
#
# COMPACT_ATOMS: atom_id res chain seq x y z
N MET A 1 4.34 22.86 13.95
CA MET A 1 2.91 22.61 13.65
C MET A 1 2.84 21.45 12.70
N HIS A 2 2.07 20.40 12.98
CA HIS A 2 1.84 19.33 12.02
C HIS A 2 0.82 19.85 11.00
N SER A 3 1.17 19.84 9.72
CA SER A 3 0.26 20.21 8.64
C SER A 3 -0.86 19.16 8.55
N ASN A 4 -2.11 19.60 8.52
CA ASN A 4 -3.23 18.70 8.26
C ASN A 4 -3.36 18.53 6.75
N ILE A 5 -3.13 17.31 6.28
CA ILE A 5 -3.46 16.93 4.90
C ILE A 5 -4.88 16.35 4.90
N PHE A 6 -5.73 16.85 4.04
CA PHE A 6 -7.05 16.27 3.82
C PHE A 6 -7.53 16.44 2.38
N ILE A 7 -8.32 15.50 1.93
CA ILE A 7 -9.01 15.57 0.65
C ILE A 7 -10.26 16.42 0.86
N SER A 8 -10.32 17.56 0.17
CA SER A 8 -11.47 18.46 0.23
C SER A 8 -12.51 18.18 -0.85
N GLN A 9 -12.10 17.55 -1.96
CA GLN A 9 -13.01 17.21 -3.04
C GLN A 9 -12.55 15.97 -3.80
N ILE A 10 -13.51 15.14 -4.21
CA ILE A 10 -13.33 14.03 -5.15
C ILE A 10 -14.38 14.17 -6.25
N ILE A 11 -13.95 14.05 -7.50
CA ILE A 11 -14.80 14.00 -8.69
C ILE A 11 -14.44 12.74 -9.45
N LEU A 12 -15.43 11.90 -9.72
CA LEU A 12 -15.31 10.65 -10.45
C LEU A 12 -16.13 10.72 -11.75
N ASN A 13 -15.50 10.46 -12.88
CA ASN A 13 -16.16 10.33 -14.16
C ASN A 13 -15.89 8.93 -14.73
N ASN A 14 -16.95 8.21 -15.09
CA ASN A 14 -16.90 6.85 -15.61
C ASN A 14 -16.06 5.87 -14.78
N PHE A 15 -16.13 6.01 -13.45
CA PHE A 15 -15.34 5.25 -12.50
C PHE A 15 -16.17 4.12 -11.87
N ARG A 16 -15.88 2.87 -12.19
CA ARG A 16 -16.61 1.70 -11.67
C ARG A 16 -18.12 1.81 -11.92
N SER A 17 -18.94 1.82 -10.86
CA SER A 17 -20.40 2.00 -10.93
C SER A 17 -20.82 3.47 -11.13
N HIS A 18 -19.92 4.42 -10.92
CA HIS A 18 -20.24 5.85 -10.97
C HIS A 18 -19.98 6.42 -12.36
N GLN A 19 -21.02 6.90 -13.01
CA GLN A 19 -20.89 7.63 -14.27
C GLN A 19 -20.38 9.05 -14.00
N ASN A 20 -21.03 9.74 -13.06
CA ASN A 20 -20.60 11.02 -12.54
C ASN A 20 -20.88 11.01 -11.03
N PHE A 21 -19.87 11.32 -10.24
CA PHE A 21 -20.00 11.41 -8.79
C PHE A 21 -19.07 12.50 -8.28
N SER A 22 -19.55 13.30 -7.36
CA SER A 22 -18.69 14.25 -6.66
C SER A 22 -19.05 14.35 -5.19
N ILE A 23 -18.04 14.62 -4.38
CA ILE A 23 -18.15 14.84 -2.94
C ILE A 23 -17.20 15.96 -2.55
N SER A 24 -17.66 16.86 -1.69
CA SER A 24 -16.84 17.90 -1.08
C SER A 24 -17.00 17.83 0.43
N THR A 25 -15.89 17.96 1.15
CA THR A 25 -15.86 17.83 2.61
C THR A 25 -14.71 18.66 3.19
N ASN A 26 -14.91 19.13 4.43
CA ASN A 26 -13.86 19.72 5.23
C ASN A 26 -13.66 18.95 6.55
N SER A 27 -14.40 17.83 6.72
CA SER A 27 -14.38 17.03 7.94
C SER A 27 -13.22 16.05 7.98
N LYS A 28 -12.84 15.67 9.20
CA LYS A 28 -11.83 14.62 9.43
C LYS A 28 -12.38 13.22 9.24
N ASN A 29 -13.65 13.00 9.55
CA ASN A 29 -14.29 11.72 9.35
C ASN A 29 -15.29 11.81 8.20
N ILE A 30 -15.17 10.94 7.22
CA ILE A 30 -16.05 10.84 6.09
C ILE A 30 -16.71 9.46 6.12
N VAL A 31 -18.02 9.42 6.25
CA VAL A 31 -18.80 8.18 6.28
C VAL A 31 -19.61 8.05 5.01
N LEU A 32 -19.30 7.03 4.22
CA LEU A 32 -20.04 6.61 3.05
C LEU A 32 -20.98 5.48 3.47
N TYR A 33 -22.28 5.71 3.52
CA TYR A 33 -23.26 4.69 3.94
C TYR A 33 -24.30 4.43 2.85
N GLY A 34 -24.97 3.29 2.91
CA GLY A 34 -26.00 2.88 1.95
C GLY A 34 -25.99 1.38 1.71
N GLU A 35 -26.88 0.92 0.85
CA GLU A 35 -27.06 -0.51 0.55
C GLU A 35 -25.81 -1.18 0.01
N ASN A 36 -25.75 -2.52 0.14
CA ASN A 36 -24.69 -3.31 -0.48
C ASN A 36 -24.77 -3.19 -2.00
N GLY A 37 -23.61 -2.99 -2.63
CA GLY A 37 -23.52 -2.79 -4.08
C GLY A 37 -23.81 -1.35 -4.54
N ALA A 38 -24.10 -0.38 -3.67
CA ALA A 38 -24.30 1.03 -4.02
C ALA A 38 -23.03 1.72 -4.56
N GLY A 39 -21.84 1.13 -4.35
CA GLY A 39 -20.60 1.71 -4.87
C GLY A 39 -19.73 2.40 -3.83
N LYS A 40 -20.02 2.25 -2.54
CA LYS A 40 -19.23 2.82 -1.43
C LYS A 40 -17.73 2.47 -1.53
N THR A 41 -17.42 1.18 -1.65
CA THR A 41 -16.05 0.70 -1.84
C THR A 41 -15.40 1.23 -3.12
N ASN A 42 -16.19 1.56 -4.16
CA ASN A 42 -15.65 2.15 -5.39
C ASN A 42 -15.13 3.57 -5.14
N ILE A 43 -15.80 4.33 -4.26
CA ILE A 43 -15.34 5.67 -3.85
C ILE A 43 -14.06 5.53 -3.01
N LEU A 44 -13.99 4.60 -2.04
CA LEU A 44 -12.75 4.32 -1.32
C LEU A 44 -11.61 3.87 -2.24
N GLU A 45 -11.94 3.04 -3.25
CA GLU A 45 -10.96 2.63 -4.25
C GLU A 45 -10.36 3.84 -4.97
N SER A 46 -11.16 4.84 -5.31
CA SER A 46 -10.67 6.06 -5.95
C SER A 46 -9.66 6.81 -5.06
N VAL A 47 -9.94 6.94 -3.77
CA VAL A 47 -8.99 7.53 -2.80
C VAL A 47 -7.71 6.71 -2.70
N SER A 48 -7.81 5.37 -2.68
CA SER A 48 -6.63 4.49 -2.61
C SER A 48 -5.71 4.61 -3.82
N LEU A 49 -6.23 5.05 -4.98
CA LEU A 49 -5.45 5.30 -6.19
C LEU A 49 -4.59 6.57 -6.11
N LEU A 50 -4.76 7.40 -5.10
CA LEU A 50 -3.87 8.52 -4.80
C LEU A 50 -2.55 8.07 -4.15
N SER A 51 -2.41 6.79 -3.83
CA SER A 51 -1.15 6.13 -3.46
C SER A 51 -0.55 5.41 -4.67
N PRO A 52 0.78 5.19 -4.72
CA PRO A 52 1.40 4.37 -5.74
C PRO A 52 0.82 2.94 -5.78
N GLY A 53 0.69 2.41 -6.99
CA GLY A 53 0.17 1.06 -7.21
C GLY A 53 -1.23 1.04 -7.81
N ARG A 54 -1.95 -0.07 -7.56
CA ARG A 54 -3.26 -0.36 -8.17
C ARG A 54 -4.45 -0.19 -7.22
N GLY A 55 -4.25 0.55 -6.13
CA GLY A 55 -5.29 0.80 -5.14
C GLY A 55 -5.68 -0.44 -4.31
N LEU A 56 -6.75 -0.29 -3.55
CA LEU A 56 -7.17 -1.29 -2.53
C LEU A 56 -7.61 -2.64 -3.12
N ARG A 57 -8.10 -2.67 -4.38
CA ARG A 57 -8.52 -3.90 -5.08
C ARG A 57 -7.46 -4.49 -6.01
N ASN A 58 -6.28 -3.88 -6.09
CA ASN A 58 -5.20 -4.27 -7.01
C ASN A 58 -5.67 -4.38 -8.48
N ALA A 59 -6.60 -3.52 -8.89
CA ALA A 59 -7.25 -3.56 -10.18
C ALA A 59 -6.37 -2.99 -11.31
N LYS A 60 -6.49 -3.55 -12.51
CA LYS A 60 -5.95 -2.92 -13.71
C LYS A 60 -6.80 -1.69 -14.07
N SER A 61 -6.18 -0.66 -14.66
CA SER A 61 -6.90 0.58 -15.02
C SER A 61 -8.12 0.32 -15.93
N GLU A 62 -8.06 -0.68 -16.80
CA GLU A 62 -9.16 -1.08 -17.68
C GLU A 62 -10.37 -1.63 -16.92
N GLU A 63 -10.13 -2.26 -15.76
CA GLU A 63 -11.17 -2.82 -14.89
C GLU A 63 -11.90 -1.74 -14.08
N ILE A 64 -11.31 -0.55 -13.98
CA ILE A 64 -11.84 0.60 -13.24
C ILE A 64 -12.86 1.36 -14.08
N ILE A 65 -12.76 1.30 -15.39
CA ILE A 65 -13.67 2.00 -16.31
C ILE A 65 -15.12 1.53 -16.09
N ASN A 66 -16.07 2.46 -16.11
CA ASN A 66 -17.48 2.14 -16.07
C ASN A 66 -17.89 1.27 -17.27
N LYS A 67 -18.49 0.10 -16.99
CA LYS A 67 -18.82 -0.88 -18.03
C LYS A 67 -19.94 -0.44 -18.96
N LYS A 68 -20.80 0.50 -18.54
CA LYS A 68 -21.94 0.96 -19.36
C LYS A 68 -21.52 1.94 -20.46
N ASN A 69 -20.52 2.81 -20.20
CA ASN A 69 -20.24 3.97 -21.05
C ASN A 69 -18.76 4.16 -21.41
N GLY A 70 -17.85 3.18 -21.15
CA GLY A 70 -16.52 3.62 -20.94
C GLY A 70 -15.42 3.17 -21.88
N LEU A 71 -14.84 4.16 -22.53
CA LEU A 71 -13.48 4.08 -23.08
C LEU A 71 -12.44 4.71 -22.13
N ASN A 72 -12.88 5.47 -21.14
CA ASN A 72 -12.03 6.21 -20.23
C ASN A 72 -12.63 6.31 -18.83
N PHE A 73 -11.79 6.64 -17.84
CA PHE A 73 -12.22 7.18 -16.56
C PHE A 73 -11.34 8.38 -16.17
N ALA A 74 -11.88 9.25 -15.33
CA ALA A 74 -11.13 10.30 -14.68
C ALA A 74 -11.46 10.35 -13.19
N LEU A 75 -10.42 10.45 -12.38
CA LEU A 75 -10.45 10.81 -10.95
C LEU A 75 -9.79 12.16 -10.81
N THR A 76 -10.51 13.15 -10.30
CA THR A 76 -9.95 14.46 -9.93
C THR A 76 -10.14 14.66 -8.44
N THR A 77 -9.10 15.09 -7.75
CA THR A 77 -9.10 15.27 -6.30
C THR A 77 -8.38 16.55 -5.93
N ASN A 78 -8.98 17.35 -5.06
CA ASN A 78 -8.33 18.47 -4.41
C ASN A 78 -7.84 18.04 -3.03
N VAL A 79 -6.56 18.24 -2.77
CA VAL A 79 -5.89 17.91 -1.51
C VAL A 79 -5.39 19.20 -0.89
N ASN A 80 -5.82 19.48 0.33
CA ASN A 80 -5.45 20.69 1.05
C ASN A 80 -4.31 20.40 2.03
N PHE A 81 -3.40 21.36 2.13
CA PHE A 81 -2.28 21.40 3.06
C PHE A 81 -2.31 22.74 3.76
N ASN A 82 -2.69 22.83 5.02
CA ASN A 82 -2.79 24.11 5.73
C ASN A 82 -3.41 25.22 4.85
N ASP A 83 -2.58 26.10 4.27
CA ASP A 83 -3.00 27.28 3.50
C ASP A 83 -2.88 27.10 1.97
N SER A 84 -2.55 25.90 1.48
CA SER A 84 -2.42 25.59 0.05
C SER A 84 -3.23 24.37 -0.34
N SER A 85 -3.58 24.28 -1.61
CA SER A 85 -4.23 23.10 -2.17
C SER A 85 -3.56 22.69 -3.47
N ILE A 86 -3.60 21.41 -3.76
CA ILE A 86 -3.15 20.86 -5.05
C ILE A 86 -4.30 20.08 -5.69
N LYS A 87 -4.32 20.08 -7.01
CA LYS A 87 -5.22 19.26 -7.82
C LYS A 87 -4.48 18.04 -8.33
N ILE A 88 -4.94 16.86 -7.97
CA ILE A 88 -4.42 15.59 -8.46
C ILE A 88 -5.46 14.98 -9.41
N GLN A 89 -5.02 14.61 -10.61
CA GLN A 89 -5.86 13.94 -11.59
C GLN A 89 -5.23 12.62 -12.01
N LYS A 90 -6.04 11.58 -12.06
CA LYS A 90 -5.65 10.27 -12.63
C LYS A 90 -6.63 9.92 -13.74
N ILE A 91 -6.11 9.84 -14.95
CA ILE A 91 -6.89 9.66 -16.17
C ILE A 91 -6.44 8.36 -16.84
N HIS A 92 -7.39 7.59 -17.32
CA HIS A 92 -7.12 6.45 -18.17
C HIS A 92 -8.03 6.50 -19.41
N ASN A 93 -7.44 6.29 -20.59
CA ASN A 93 -8.16 6.24 -21.85
C ASN A 93 -7.60 5.10 -22.70
N LYS A 94 -8.45 4.13 -23.06
CA LYS A 94 -8.07 2.96 -23.86
C LYS A 94 -7.53 3.33 -25.24
N ASN A 95 -8.04 4.42 -25.83
CA ASN A 95 -7.72 4.86 -27.18
C ASN A 95 -6.51 5.81 -27.23
N SER A 96 -5.95 6.20 -26.10
CA SER A 96 -4.77 7.07 -26.06
C SER A 96 -3.48 6.26 -26.14
N ILE A 97 -2.46 6.83 -26.81
CA ILE A 97 -1.10 6.27 -26.86
C ILE A 97 -0.55 6.12 -25.43
N LEU A 98 -0.76 7.12 -24.59
CA LEU A 98 -0.49 7.08 -23.15
C LEU A 98 -1.77 6.66 -22.43
N LYS A 99 -1.99 5.34 -22.32
CA LYS A 99 -3.22 4.77 -21.74
C LYS A 99 -3.57 5.32 -20.36
N SER A 100 -2.58 5.66 -19.53
CA SER A 100 -2.80 6.23 -18.20
C SER A 100 -1.86 7.38 -17.94
N SER A 101 -2.37 8.45 -17.33
CA SER A 101 -1.60 9.63 -16.91
C SER A 101 -1.99 10.05 -15.49
N ILE A 102 -1.03 10.64 -14.80
CA ILE A 102 -1.23 11.34 -13.53
C ILE A 102 -0.80 12.78 -13.77
N LEU A 103 -1.64 13.72 -13.34
CA LEU A 103 -1.34 15.14 -13.35
C LEU A 103 -1.41 15.67 -11.91
N ILE A 104 -0.50 16.56 -11.58
CA ILE A 104 -0.50 17.33 -10.32
C ILE A 104 -0.42 18.78 -10.73
N ASP A 105 -1.44 19.57 -10.41
CA ASP A 105 -1.63 20.96 -10.87
C ASP A 105 -1.45 21.10 -12.39
N ASP A 106 -2.08 20.18 -13.13
CA ASP A 106 -2.07 20.05 -14.59
C ASP A 106 -0.71 19.66 -15.21
N GLU A 107 0.34 19.43 -14.41
CA GLU A 107 1.64 18.96 -14.86
C GLU A 107 1.75 17.42 -14.78
N LYS A 108 2.40 16.80 -15.77
CA LYS A 108 2.61 15.35 -15.78
C LYS A 108 3.49 14.89 -14.63
N ALA A 109 3.01 13.89 -13.90
CA ALA A 109 3.69 13.31 -12.75
C ALA A 109 3.80 11.78 -12.86
N LYS A 110 4.74 11.21 -12.10
CA LYS A 110 4.85 9.76 -11.91
C LYS A 110 4.03 9.33 -10.68
N SER A 111 3.65 8.07 -10.63
CA SER A 111 2.93 7.52 -9.46
C SER A 111 3.72 7.66 -8.16
N SER A 112 5.06 7.62 -8.23
CA SER A 112 5.95 7.86 -7.08
C SER A 112 5.87 9.28 -6.53
N ASP A 113 5.51 10.27 -7.36
CA ASP A 113 5.49 11.67 -6.98
C ASP A 113 4.32 11.98 -6.06
N LEU A 114 3.24 11.17 -6.11
CA LEU A 114 2.13 11.23 -5.16
C LEU A 114 2.62 11.14 -3.71
N LEU A 115 3.67 10.37 -3.44
CA LEU A 115 4.27 10.25 -2.12
C LEU A 115 4.96 11.54 -1.62
N ASN A 116 5.10 12.57 -2.42
CA ASN A 116 5.56 13.87 -1.94
C ASN A 116 4.46 14.66 -1.24
N TYR A 117 3.19 14.32 -1.55
CA TYR A 117 2.01 15.10 -1.14
C TYR A 117 1.16 14.37 -0.11
N LEU A 118 0.88 13.09 -0.30
CA LEU A 118 0.01 12.34 0.61
C LEU A 118 0.44 10.88 0.75
N ARG A 119 -0.01 10.27 1.84
CA ARG A 119 0.09 8.83 2.12
C ARG A 119 -1.33 8.31 2.30
N VAL A 120 -1.63 7.18 1.71
CA VAL A 120 -2.94 6.53 1.88
C VAL A 120 -2.71 5.09 2.32
N ILE A 121 -3.28 4.73 3.45
CA ILE A 121 -3.28 3.36 3.96
C ILE A 121 -4.72 2.91 4.19
N TRP A 122 -4.97 1.61 4.19
CA TRP A 122 -6.33 1.12 4.27
C TRP A 122 -6.46 -0.22 4.97
N ILE A 123 -7.68 -0.47 5.48
CA ILE A 123 -8.15 -1.76 6.00
C ILE A 123 -9.35 -2.18 5.17
N THR A 124 -9.33 -3.41 4.66
CA THR A 124 -10.44 -4.00 3.91
C THR A 124 -10.76 -5.40 4.44
N PRO A 125 -11.96 -5.95 4.21
CA PRO A 125 -12.32 -7.30 4.65
C PRO A 125 -11.37 -8.39 4.11
N VAL A 126 -10.83 -8.21 2.91
CA VAL A 126 -9.86 -9.16 2.33
C VAL A 126 -8.56 -9.22 3.14
N MET A 127 -8.14 -8.07 3.68
CA MET A 127 -6.91 -7.99 4.48
C MET A 127 -7.04 -8.65 5.85
N GLU A 128 -8.24 -8.85 6.37
CA GLU A 128 -8.47 -9.58 7.63
C GLU A 128 -7.90 -11.00 7.60
N LYS A 129 -7.81 -11.58 6.40
CA LYS A 129 -7.25 -12.91 6.17
C LYS A 129 -5.77 -12.89 5.73
N ILE A 130 -5.07 -11.77 5.86
CA ILE A 130 -3.69 -11.63 5.35
C ILE A 130 -2.73 -12.66 5.96
N MET A 131 -2.95 -13.05 7.20
CA MET A 131 -2.13 -14.04 7.89
C MET A 131 -2.26 -15.45 7.30
N LEU A 132 -3.40 -15.74 6.66
CA LEU A 132 -3.71 -17.01 5.99
C LEU A 132 -3.36 -16.99 4.50
N GLN A 133 -3.05 -15.84 3.94
CA GLN A 133 -2.74 -15.69 2.52
C GLN A 133 -1.37 -16.27 2.17
N SER A 134 -1.11 -16.38 0.86
CA SER A 134 0.18 -16.83 0.35
C SER A 134 1.33 -15.91 0.81
N ASN A 135 2.53 -16.46 0.85
CA ASN A 135 3.71 -15.68 1.21
C ASN A 135 3.92 -14.46 0.30
N SER A 136 3.57 -14.58 -1.00
CA SER A 136 3.66 -13.46 -1.93
C SER A 136 2.66 -12.35 -1.60
N GLU A 137 1.47 -12.68 -1.14
CA GLU A 137 0.45 -11.70 -0.74
C GLU A 137 0.84 -11.00 0.56
N ARG A 138 1.34 -11.76 1.57
CA ARG A 138 1.88 -11.17 2.80
C ARG A 138 3.03 -10.22 2.50
N ARG A 139 3.99 -10.61 1.67
CA ARG A 139 5.10 -9.75 1.25
C ARG A 139 4.61 -8.49 0.56
N ASN A 140 3.70 -8.60 -0.42
CA ASN A 140 3.13 -7.45 -1.12
C ASN A 140 2.37 -6.50 -0.18
N PHE A 141 1.71 -7.03 0.84
CA PHE A 141 1.06 -6.25 1.88
C PHE A 141 2.08 -5.41 2.65
N PHE A 142 3.15 -6.02 3.16
CA PHE A 142 4.18 -5.29 3.89
C PHE A 142 4.97 -4.32 3.00
N ASP A 143 5.34 -4.71 1.78
CA ASP A 143 6.01 -3.80 0.84
C ASP A 143 5.20 -2.54 0.58
N ARG A 144 3.86 -2.66 0.45
CA ARG A 144 2.99 -1.51 0.31
C ARG A 144 3.00 -0.60 1.53
N LEU A 145 3.03 -1.15 2.75
CA LEU A 145 3.16 -0.37 3.97
C LEU A 145 4.53 0.33 4.04
N ILE A 146 5.58 -0.39 3.66
CA ILE A 146 6.95 0.12 3.62
C ILE A 146 7.07 1.27 2.61
N PHE A 147 6.43 1.22 1.43
CA PHE A 147 6.42 2.34 0.47
C PHE A 147 5.87 3.64 1.08
N ASN A 148 4.86 3.53 1.94
CA ASN A 148 4.29 4.69 2.61
C ASN A 148 5.21 5.28 3.69
N ILE A 149 6.10 4.48 4.26
CA ILE A 149 7.10 4.92 5.26
C ILE A 149 8.37 5.39 4.54
N GLN A 150 8.89 4.58 3.60
CA GLN A 150 10.18 4.75 2.93
C GLN A 150 9.99 4.88 1.41
N LYS A 151 9.87 6.12 0.93
CA LYS A 151 9.64 6.42 -0.50
C LYS A 151 10.68 5.76 -1.43
N ASN A 152 11.94 5.65 -0.98
CA ASN A 152 13.01 5.06 -1.78
C ASN A 152 12.78 3.58 -2.08
N HIS A 153 12.04 2.86 -1.23
CA HIS A 153 11.71 1.45 -1.46
C HIS A 153 11.00 1.21 -2.80
N LEU A 154 10.07 2.10 -3.16
CA LEU A 154 9.38 2.03 -4.46
C LEU A 154 10.35 2.19 -5.64
N LYS A 155 11.33 3.11 -5.53
CA LYS A 155 12.36 3.34 -6.55
C LYS A 155 13.25 2.10 -6.71
N SER A 156 13.69 1.52 -5.58
CA SER A 156 14.54 0.33 -5.58
C SER A 156 13.82 -0.88 -6.19
N PHE A 157 12.54 -1.06 -5.88
CA PHE A 157 11.70 -2.10 -6.50
C PHE A 157 11.54 -1.90 -8.02
N ALA A 158 11.27 -0.67 -8.46
CA ALA A 158 11.14 -0.36 -9.88
C ALA A 158 12.45 -0.63 -10.63
N GLY A 159 13.60 -0.24 -10.04
CA GLY A 159 14.94 -0.51 -10.57
C GLY A 159 15.23 -1.99 -10.65
N PHE A 160 15.03 -2.73 -9.56
CA PHE A 160 15.19 -4.18 -9.50
C PHE A 160 14.41 -4.89 -10.61
N ASN A 161 13.09 -4.60 -10.69
CA ASN A 161 12.23 -5.23 -11.69
C ASN A 161 12.61 -4.85 -13.13
N LYS A 162 13.05 -3.62 -13.37
CA LYS A 162 13.50 -3.18 -14.69
C LYS A 162 14.74 -3.98 -15.13
N PHE A 163 15.78 -3.99 -14.32
CA PHE A 163 17.03 -4.63 -14.67
C PHE A 163 16.96 -6.16 -14.69
N THR A 164 16.12 -6.75 -13.85
CA THR A 164 15.81 -8.19 -13.90
C THR A 164 15.17 -8.58 -15.24
N LYS A 165 14.24 -7.78 -15.77
CA LYS A 165 13.65 -8.02 -17.09
C LYS A 165 14.67 -7.83 -18.21
N GLU A 166 15.50 -6.80 -18.12
CA GLU A 166 16.56 -6.51 -19.09
C GLU A 166 17.58 -7.64 -19.11
N ARG A 167 18.01 -8.13 -17.94
CA ARG A 167 18.87 -9.31 -17.82
C ARG A 167 18.28 -10.52 -18.54
N LEU A 168 17.03 -10.86 -18.30
CA LEU A 168 16.36 -11.99 -18.95
C LEU A 168 16.26 -11.82 -20.46
N TYR A 169 16.05 -10.61 -20.94
CA TYR A 169 16.05 -10.31 -22.36
C TYR A 169 17.43 -10.60 -22.98
N ILE A 170 18.53 -10.17 -22.35
CA ILE A 170 19.90 -10.41 -22.81
C ILE A 170 20.25 -11.90 -22.77
N LEU A 171 19.90 -12.61 -21.68
CA LEU A 171 20.13 -14.04 -21.56
C LEU A 171 19.45 -14.87 -22.67
N LYS A 172 18.41 -14.35 -23.29
CA LYS A 172 17.68 -14.97 -24.40
C LYS A 172 18.17 -14.57 -25.79
N SER A 173 18.98 -13.54 -25.90
CA SER A 173 19.53 -13.12 -27.17
C SER A 173 20.51 -14.18 -27.74
N ASN A 174 20.66 -14.21 -29.07
CA ASN A 174 21.58 -15.13 -29.72
C ASN A 174 23.06 -14.75 -29.46
N GLU A 175 23.31 -13.47 -29.25
CA GLU A 175 24.60 -12.92 -28.90
C GLU A 175 24.51 -12.27 -27.53
N VAL A 176 25.17 -12.87 -26.54
CA VAL A 176 25.17 -12.36 -25.16
C VAL A 176 26.40 -11.48 -24.97
N ASP A 177 26.20 -10.18 -24.82
CA ASP A 177 27.25 -9.27 -24.39
C ASP A 177 27.51 -9.47 -22.88
N SER A 178 28.61 -10.16 -22.59
CA SER A 178 29.00 -10.50 -21.22
C SER A 178 29.28 -9.27 -20.37
N ASN A 179 29.90 -8.24 -20.93
CA ASN A 179 30.21 -7.02 -20.18
C ASN A 179 28.95 -6.25 -19.81
N TRP A 180 28.01 -6.15 -20.74
CA TRP A 180 26.72 -5.51 -20.46
C TRP A 180 25.92 -6.30 -19.42
N LEU A 181 25.90 -7.63 -19.54
CA LEU A 181 25.20 -8.50 -18.59
C LEU A 181 25.76 -8.33 -17.16
N GLU A 182 27.08 -8.27 -17.00
CA GLU A 182 27.70 -8.01 -15.69
C GLU A 182 27.31 -6.65 -15.10
N GLN A 183 27.27 -5.60 -15.92
CA GLN A 183 26.82 -4.28 -15.46
C GLN A 183 25.36 -4.27 -15.02
N ILE A 184 24.50 -5.05 -15.67
CA ILE A 184 23.10 -5.20 -15.27
C ILE A 184 22.99 -6.01 -13.98
N GLU A 185 23.72 -7.10 -13.85
CA GLU A 185 23.76 -7.92 -12.65
C GLU A 185 24.25 -7.12 -11.43
N LEU A 186 25.25 -6.25 -11.61
CA LEU A 186 25.70 -5.31 -10.60
C LEU A 186 24.58 -4.35 -10.16
N LYS A 187 23.80 -3.80 -11.09
CA LYS A 187 22.66 -2.95 -10.78
C LYS A 187 21.56 -3.72 -10.05
N ILE A 188 21.28 -4.96 -10.45
CA ILE A 188 20.30 -5.83 -9.77
C ILE A 188 20.74 -6.07 -8.32
N ALA A 189 22.03 -6.40 -8.10
CA ALA A 189 22.57 -6.65 -6.76
C ALA A 189 22.44 -5.42 -5.84
N LYS A 190 22.77 -4.22 -6.34
CA LYS A 190 22.61 -2.97 -5.59
C LYS A 190 21.16 -2.73 -5.18
N TYR A 191 20.20 -2.87 -6.11
CA TYR A 191 18.79 -2.72 -5.78
C TYR A 191 18.27 -3.82 -4.85
N ALA A 192 18.79 -5.05 -4.96
CA ALA A 192 18.44 -6.13 -4.02
C ALA A 192 18.90 -5.80 -2.61
N PHE A 193 20.12 -5.29 -2.44
CA PHE A 193 20.65 -4.83 -1.16
C PHE A 193 19.79 -3.72 -0.55
N GLU A 194 19.48 -2.67 -1.34
CA GLU A 194 18.62 -1.57 -0.90
C GLU A 194 17.25 -2.08 -0.42
N ILE A 195 16.60 -2.97 -1.18
CA ILE A 195 15.28 -3.53 -0.83
C ILE A 195 15.35 -4.29 0.49
N ILE A 196 16.35 -5.15 0.66
CA ILE A 196 16.50 -5.97 1.86
C ILE A 196 16.78 -5.10 3.08
N THR A 197 17.69 -4.14 2.96
CA THR A 197 18.07 -3.22 4.03
C THR A 197 16.88 -2.35 4.46
N ILE A 198 16.14 -1.77 3.49
CA ILE A 198 14.94 -0.96 3.79
C ILE A 198 13.88 -1.82 4.47
N ARG A 199 13.63 -3.05 3.99
CA ARG A 199 12.66 -3.96 4.63
C ARG A 199 13.05 -4.26 6.07
N LYS A 200 14.29 -4.71 6.32
CA LYS A 200 14.77 -5.03 7.67
C LYS A 200 14.61 -3.85 8.62
N LYS A 201 15.10 -2.67 8.21
CA LYS A 201 15.00 -1.44 9.00
C LYS A 201 13.56 -1.05 9.29
N THR A 202 12.70 -1.09 8.28
CA THR A 202 11.30 -0.64 8.44
C THR A 202 10.48 -1.64 9.26
N ILE A 203 10.68 -2.94 9.09
CA ILE A 203 10.02 -3.95 9.93
C ILE A 203 10.48 -3.84 11.39
N ALA A 204 11.76 -3.57 11.66
CA ALA A 204 12.23 -3.31 13.01
C ALA A 204 11.53 -2.07 13.63
N MET A 205 11.35 -1.00 12.86
CA MET A 205 10.58 0.18 13.30
C MET A 205 9.12 -0.17 13.60
N ILE A 206 8.47 -0.95 12.75
CA ILE A 206 7.09 -1.40 12.95
C ILE A 206 6.99 -2.25 14.21
N ASN A 207 7.89 -3.21 14.42
CA ASN A 207 7.92 -4.07 15.61
C ASN A 207 8.12 -3.27 16.89
N SER A 208 9.02 -2.29 16.89
CA SER A 208 9.22 -1.40 18.03
C SER A 208 7.96 -0.60 18.35
N ASN A 209 7.25 -0.11 17.34
CA ASN A 209 6.02 0.65 17.54
C ASN A 209 4.84 -0.25 17.94
N LEU A 210 4.75 -1.48 17.41
CA LEU A 210 3.72 -2.45 17.78
C LEU A 210 3.74 -2.78 19.27
N SER A 211 4.90 -2.77 19.92
CA SER A 211 5.00 -2.99 21.37
C SER A 211 4.36 -1.88 22.21
N THR A 212 4.07 -0.72 21.62
CA THR A 212 3.45 0.44 22.30
C THR A 212 1.93 0.52 22.08
N ILE A 213 1.37 -0.32 21.19
CA ILE A 213 -0.08 -0.32 20.93
C ILE A 213 -0.83 -0.85 22.15
N SER A 214 -1.81 -0.07 22.61
CA SER A 214 -2.59 -0.34 23.82
C SER A 214 -3.68 -1.38 23.58
N LYS A 215 -4.07 -2.09 24.63
CA LYS A 215 -5.30 -2.90 24.61
C LYS A 215 -6.52 -2.01 24.23
N PRO A 216 -7.54 -2.57 23.57
CA PRO A 216 -7.80 -4.00 23.41
C PRO A 216 -7.09 -4.65 22.20
N PHE A 217 -6.28 -3.91 21.44
CA PHE A 217 -5.65 -4.45 20.24
C PHE A 217 -4.50 -5.39 20.57
N ASN A 218 -4.56 -6.59 19.99
CA ASN A 218 -3.47 -7.56 20.08
C ASN A 218 -2.30 -7.11 19.22
N SER A 219 -1.10 -7.38 19.67
CA SER A 219 0.12 -7.06 18.96
C SER A 219 0.85 -8.31 18.47
N CYS A 220 1.75 -8.14 17.51
CA CYS A 220 2.55 -9.22 16.96
C CYS A 220 4.01 -8.79 16.76
N ILE A 221 4.86 -9.78 16.52
CA ILE A 221 6.21 -9.58 16.00
C ILE A 221 6.23 -10.05 14.55
N ILE A 222 6.71 -9.21 13.66
CA ILE A 222 6.88 -9.50 12.24
C ILE A 222 8.32 -9.95 12.02
N GLU A 223 8.50 -11.09 11.39
CA GLU A 223 9.77 -11.69 11.07
C GLU A 223 9.95 -11.85 9.57
N LEU A 224 11.13 -11.50 9.06
CA LEU A 224 11.54 -11.70 7.68
C LEU A 224 12.54 -12.86 7.62
N ILE A 225 12.13 -13.98 7.02
CA ILE A 225 12.94 -15.18 6.84
C ILE A 225 13.36 -15.25 5.38
N TYR A 226 14.62 -14.99 5.11
CA TYR A 226 15.18 -15.08 3.76
C TYR A 226 15.62 -16.52 3.46
N ASP A 227 15.47 -16.90 2.20
CA ASP A 227 15.95 -18.19 1.71
C ASP A 227 17.46 -18.30 1.92
N ASN A 228 17.94 -19.47 2.34
CA ASN A 228 19.36 -19.73 2.61
C ASN A 228 20.24 -19.61 1.35
N SER A 229 19.65 -19.65 0.15
CA SER A 229 20.36 -19.37 -1.10
C SER A 229 20.79 -17.91 -1.23
N LEU A 230 20.27 -17.01 -0.39
CA LEU A 230 20.64 -15.60 -0.37
C LEU A 230 21.63 -15.35 0.77
N GLN A 231 22.92 -15.17 0.41
CA GLN A 231 23.96 -14.83 1.37
C GLN A 231 23.77 -13.38 1.83
N LEU A 232 23.16 -13.23 3.02
CA LEU A 232 22.93 -11.92 3.62
C LEU A 232 24.21 -11.39 4.25
N SER A 233 24.57 -10.15 3.94
CA SER A 233 25.60 -9.38 4.63
C SER A 233 25.04 -7.99 4.97
N GLU A 234 25.52 -7.38 6.05
CA GLU A 234 25.26 -5.97 6.34
C GLU A 234 26.24 -5.06 5.59
N ASP A 235 27.39 -5.61 5.17
CA ASP A 235 28.34 -4.94 4.30
C ASP A 235 27.83 -4.99 2.86
N GLU A 236 27.67 -3.82 2.24
CA GLU A 236 27.13 -3.66 0.90
C GLU A 236 28.05 -4.29 -0.16
N GLU A 237 29.36 -4.10 -0.06
CA GLU A 237 30.33 -4.59 -1.03
C GLU A 237 30.39 -6.12 -1.02
N ILE A 238 30.42 -6.72 0.16
CA ILE A 238 30.40 -8.18 0.34
C ILE A 238 29.09 -8.76 -0.20
N PHE A 239 27.93 -8.15 0.14
CA PHE A 239 26.63 -8.60 -0.38
C PHE A 239 26.59 -8.55 -1.91
N ILE A 240 26.97 -7.42 -2.50
CA ILE A 240 26.95 -7.21 -3.95
C ILE A 240 27.84 -8.23 -4.65
N SER A 241 29.05 -8.47 -4.15
CA SER A 241 29.99 -9.43 -4.72
C SER A 241 29.39 -10.84 -4.78
N HIS A 242 28.89 -11.36 -3.65
CA HIS A 242 28.24 -12.67 -3.60
C HIS A 242 27.00 -12.76 -4.47
N TYR A 243 26.17 -11.69 -4.46
CA TYR A 243 24.94 -11.68 -5.24
C TYR A 243 25.19 -11.71 -6.75
N VAL A 244 26.20 -10.98 -7.24
CA VAL A 244 26.62 -11.00 -8.65
C VAL A 244 27.17 -12.36 -9.04
N GLU A 245 28.00 -12.99 -8.19
CA GLU A 245 28.50 -14.33 -8.40
C GLU A 245 27.36 -15.35 -8.53
N ASP A 246 26.36 -15.28 -7.62
CA ASP A 246 25.20 -16.15 -7.64
C ASP A 246 24.31 -15.91 -8.88
N LEU A 247 24.10 -14.65 -9.30
CA LEU A 247 23.42 -14.36 -10.56
C LEU A 247 24.16 -14.96 -11.75
N SER A 248 25.49 -14.87 -11.78
CA SER A 248 26.32 -15.44 -12.84
C SER A 248 26.19 -16.96 -12.92
N LYS A 249 26.27 -17.66 -11.77
CA LYS A 249 26.09 -19.12 -11.69
C LYS A 249 24.71 -19.58 -12.18
N ASN A 250 23.68 -18.76 -11.98
CA ASN A 250 22.30 -19.10 -12.32
C ASN A 250 21.87 -18.67 -13.74
N ARG A 251 22.75 -18.11 -14.58
CA ARG A 251 22.38 -17.60 -15.91
C ARG A 251 21.70 -18.64 -16.80
N ALA A 252 22.22 -19.88 -16.84
CA ALA A 252 21.64 -20.96 -17.63
C ALA A 252 20.24 -21.37 -17.15
N ILE A 253 20.06 -21.54 -15.84
CA ILE A 253 18.80 -21.92 -15.21
C ILE A 253 17.76 -20.79 -15.40
N ASP A 254 18.14 -19.54 -15.18
CA ASP A 254 17.26 -18.38 -15.34
C ASP A 254 16.78 -18.21 -16.78
N ARG A 255 17.66 -18.48 -17.75
CA ARG A 255 17.32 -18.49 -19.19
C ARG A 255 16.26 -19.54 -19.50
N GLU A 256 16.46 -20.75 -19.02
CA GLU A 256 15.55 -21.90 -19.24
C GLU A 256 14.19 -21.64 -18.58
N LEU A 257 14.18 -21.23 -17.30
CA LEU A 257 12.95 -20.99 -16.53
C LEU A 257 12.27 -19.66 -16.90
N ASN A 258 12.88 -18.84 -17.76
CA ASN A 258 12.41 -17.51 -18.14
C ASN A 258 12.11 -16.59 -16.92
N ARG A 259 12.89 -16.72 -15.87
CA ARG A 259 12.78 -15.90 -14.66
C ARG A 259 14.08 -15.91 -13.88
N THR A 260 14.42 -14.81 -13.23
CA THR A 260 15.50 -14.78 -12.24
C THR A 260 15.02 -15.43 -10.96
N ILE A 261 15.66 -16.53 -10.56
CA ILE A 261 15.28 -17.30 -9.37
C ILE A 261 15.79 -16.67 -8.08
N LEU A 262 16.92 -15.95 -8.12
CA LEU A 262 17.48 -15.25 -6.98
C LEU A 262 16.83 -13.87 -6.83
N GLY A 263 16.52 -13.46 -5.59
CA GLY A 263 16.04 -12.10 -5.39
C GLY A 263 15.42 -11.81 -4.03
N PRO A 264 15.24 -10.53 -3.71
CA PRO A 264 14.62 -10.08 -2.47
C PRO A 264 13.15 -10.54 -2.35
N ASN A 265 12.60 -11.13 -3.41
CA ASN A 265 11.27 -11.74 -3.42
C ASN A 265 11.26 -13.16 -2.80
N LYS A 266 12.44 -13.72 -2.46
CA LYS A 266 12.62 -14.99 -1.74
C LYS A 266 12.67 -14.76 -0.23
N VAL A 267 11.71 -14.00 0.29
CA VAL A 267 11.53 -13.77 1.72
C VAL A 267 10.17 -14.27 2.16
N GLU A 268 10.14 -15.03 3.24
CA GLU A 268 8.91 -15.37 3.93
C GLU A 268 8.64 -14.33 5.02
N VAL A 269 7.39 -13.88 5.11
CA VAL A 269 6.96 -12.95 6.15
C VAL A 269 6.09 -13.71 7.13
N LYS A 270 6.58 -13.89 8.35
CA LYS A 270 5.83 -14.50 9.46
C LYS A 270 5.43 -13.45 10.49
N MET A 271 4.34 -13.70 11.16
CA MET A 271 3.83 -12.89 12.25
C MET A 271 3.59 -13.79 13.44
N TRP A 272 4.19 -13.45 14.57
CA TRP A 272 4.11 -14.20 15.82
C TRP A 272 3.34 -13.41 16.85
N LYS A 273 2.50 -14.06 17.65
CA LYS A 273 1.80 -13.39 18.74
C LYS A 273 2.82 -12.77 19.70
N LEU A 274 2.61 -11.51 20.11
CA LEU A 274 3.57 -10.82 20.97
C LEU A 274 3.69 -11.47 22.35
N ASP A 275 2.55 -11.87 22.92
CA ASP A 275 2.45 -12.46 24.26
C ASP A 275 2.99 -13.90 24.31
N ASP A 276 2.95 -14.62 23.19
CA ASP A 276 3.44 -15.97 23.04
C ASP A 276 4.05 -16.20 21.65
N LYS A 277 5.35 -16.03 21.58
CA LYS A 277 6.13 -16.19 20.35
C LYS A 277 6.19 -17.61 19.79
N SER A 278 5.61 -18.59 20.47
CA SER A 278 5.45 -19.95 19.93
C SER A 278 4.24 -20.08 18.99
N ILE A 279 3.31 -19.11 19.04
CA ILE A 279 2.08 -19.12 18.26
C ILE A 279 2.22 -18.17 17.07
N GLU A 280 2.23 -18.72 15.85
CA GLU A 280 2.13 -17.91 14.64
C GLU A 280 0.71 -17.32 14.50
N ALA A 281 0.62 -16.04 14.15
CA ALA A 281 -0.65 -15.30 14.08
C ALA A 281 -1.71 -15.94 13.17
N LYS A 282 -1.32 -16.78 12.21
CA LYS A 282 -2.28 -17.53 11.38
C LYS A 282 -3.11 -18.55 12.16
N TYR A 283 -2.65 -18.98 13.34
CA TYR A 283 -3.36 -19.91 14.21
C TYR A 283 -4.21 -19.21 15.29
N CYS A 284 -4.15 -17.89 15.36
CA CYS A 284 -5.00 -17.08 16.23
C CYS A 284 -6.46 -17.10 15.76
N SER A 285 -7.40 -16.81 16.65
CA SER A 285 -8.80 -16.62 16.29
C SER A 285 -8.99 -15.48 15.28
N THR A 286 -10.11 -15.49 14.56
CA THR A 286 -10.41 -14.43 13.57
C THR A 286 -10.46 -13.05 14.18
N GLY A 287 -10.95 -12.92 15.43
CA GLY A 287 -10.94 -11.65 16.17
C GLY A 287 -9.53 -11.18 16.52
N GLU A 288 -8.65 -12.09 16.98
CA GLU A 288 -7.25 -11.76 17.24
C GLU A 288 -6.50 -11.37 15.96
N GLN A 289 -6.72 -12.10 14.84
CA GLN A 289 -6.09 -11.78 13.56
C GLN A 289 -6.49 -10.37 13.08
N LYS A 290 -7.78 -10.01 13.21
CA LYS A 290 -8.26 -8.67 12.89
C LYS A 290 -7.65 -7.61 13.81
N SER A 291 -7.59 -7.88 15.10
CA SER A 291 -6.98 -7.00 16.09
C SER A 291 -5.48 -6.76 15.77
N ILE A 292 -4.73 -7.79 15.43
CA ILE A 292 -3.33 -7.70 14.99
C ILE A 292 -3.22 -6.85 13.70
N LEU A 293 -4.10 -7.06 12.71
CA LEU A 293 -4.09 -6.25 11.49
C LEU A 293 -4.28 -4.76 11.80
N ILE A 294 -5.24 -4.43 12.66
CA ILE A 294 -5.50 -3.05 13.09
C ILE A 294 -4.25 -2.47 13.76
N SER A 295 -3.62 -3.23 14.67
CA SER A 295 -2.38 -2.80 15.34
C SER A 295 -1.25 -2.49 14.34
N ILE A 296 -1.07 -3.32 13.32
CA ILE A 296 -0.07 -3.08 12.26
C ILE A 296 -0.39 -1.76 11.53
N ILE A 297 -1.63 -1.53 11.15
CA ILE A 297 -2.03 -0.31 10.42
C ILE A 297 -1.87 0.93 11.31
N LEU A 298 -2.27 0.87 12.58
CA LEU A 298 -2.09 1.96 13.54
C LEU A 298 -0.61 2.27 13.77
N SER A 299 0.24 1.23 13.94
CA SER A 299 1.69 1.36 14.06
C SER A 299 2.28 2.09 12.85
N VAL A 300 1.92 1.65 11.64
CA VAL A 300 2.38 2.29 10.39
C VAL A 300 1.93 3.74 10.30
N ALA A 301 0.67 4.03 10.66
CA ALA A 301 0.14 5.39 10.67
C ALA A 301 0.90 6.31 11.63
N GLN A 302 1.24 5.83 12.83
CA GLN A 302 2.04 6.56 13.81
C GLN A 302 3.46 6.81 13.31
N ILE A 303 4.10 5.81 12.69
CA ILE A 303 5.44 5.95 12.10
C ILE A 303 5.43 7.01 10.99
N ILE A 304 4.44 6.99 10.10
CA ILE A 304 4.30 7.98 9.03
C ILE A 304 4.14 9.39 9.61
N LYS A 305 3.25 9.56 10.60
CA LYS A 305 3.02 10.84 11.28
C LYS A 305 4.31 11.41 11.90
N ASN A 306 5.13 10.54 12.49
CA ASN A 306 6.36 10.93 13.18
C ASN A 306 7.59 10.97 12.25
N SER A 307 7.44 10.64 10.97
CA SER A 307 8.51 10.68 9.97
C SER A 307 8.83 12.12 9.53
N GLU A 308 9.84 12.27 8.68
CA GLU A 308 10.19 13.55 8.04
C GLU A 308 9.04 14.14 7.20
N PHE A 309 8.12 13.31 6.76
CA PHE A 309 6.90 13.73 6.06
C PHE A 309 6.01 14.63 6.94
N LYS A 310 6.08 14.50 8.29
CA LYS A 310 5.39 15.31 9.32
C LYS A 310 3.86 15.44 9.17
N ASN A 311 3.25 14.60 8.33
CA ASN A 311 1.82 14.59 8.08
C ASN A 311 1.26 13.20 8.35
N SER A 312 0.05 13.16 8.89
CA SER A 312 -0.65 11.89 9.08
C SER A 312 -1.11 11.32 7.73
N PRO A 313 -1.11 9.99 7.56
CA PRO A 313 -1.66 9.38 6.35
C PRO A 313 -3.18 9.49 6.33
N ILE A 314 -3.80 9.56 5.16
CA ILE A 314 -5.24 9.34 5.00
C ILE A 314 -5.52 7.85 5.22
N ILE A 315 -6.54 7.54 6.01
CA ILE A 315 -6.89 6.16 6.37
C ILE A 315 -8.24 5.78 5.78
N LEU A 316 -8.32 4.64 5.10
CA LEU A 316 -9.56 4.11 4.55
C LEU A 316 -9.96 2.86 5.33
N ILE A 317 -11.22 2.79 5.75
CA ILE A 317 -11.78 1.68 6.51
C ILE A 317 -13.01 1.15 5.77
N ASP A 318 -12.81 0.08 4.99
CA ASP A 318 -13.87 -0.53 4.20
C ASP A 318 -14.57 -1.61 5.03
N GLU A 319 -15.82 -1.35 5.43
CA GLU A 319 -16.72 -2.24 6.20
C GLU A 319 -16.14 -2.83 7.51
N ALA A 320 -14.87 -2.55 7.84
CA ALA A 320 -14.19 -3.17 8.99
C ALA A 320 -14.83 -2.83 10.33
N MET A 321 -15.49 -1.67 10.45
CA MET A 321 -16.18 -1.26 11.70
C MET A 321 -17.37 -2.16 12.03
N ALA A 322 -18.07 -2.70 11.03
CA ALA A 322 -19.26 -3.51 11.23
C ALA A 322 -19.00 -4.85 11.95
N HIS A 323 -17.76 -5.34 11.84
CA HIS A 323 -17.36 -6.63 12.39
C HIS A 323 -16.53 -6.52 13.68
N LEU A 324 -16.38 -5.32 14.23
CA LEU A 324 -15.77 -5.10 15.53
C LEU A 324 -16.86 -5.04 16.61
N ASP A 325 -16.56 -5.58 17.79
CA ASP A 325 -17.37 -5.31 18.97
C ASP A 325 -17.25 -3.84 19.38
N GLN A 326 -18.13 -3.41 20.30
CA GLN A 326 -18.21 -2.02 20.70
C GLN A 326 -16.88 -1.49 21.26
N ASN A 327 -16.22 -2.27 22.13
CA ASN A 327 -14.98 -1.86 22.78
C ASN A 327 -13.84 -1.63 21.75
N HIS A 328 -13.69 -2.55 20.79
CA HIS A 328 -12.70 -2.39 19.72
C HIS A 328 -13.02 -1.21 18.79
N ARG A 329 -14.32 -0.95 18.50
CA ARG A 329 -14.73 0.23 17.70
C ARG A 329 -14.37 1.53 18.37
N GLU A 330 -14.76 1.70 19.63
CA GLU A 330 -14.47 2.91 20.40
C GLU A 330 -12.97 3.14 20.54
N SER A 331 -12.22 2.09 20.86
CA SER A 331 -10.77 2.16 20.96
C SER A 331 -10.10 2.53 19.63
N LEU A 332 -10.57 1.98 18.49
CA LEU A 332 -10.07 2.35 17.17
C LEU A 332 -10.29 3.83 16.89
N VAL A 333 -11.47 4.36 17.16
CA VAL A 333 -11.76 5.79 16.98
C VAL A 333 -10.88 6.67 17.86
N ILE A 334 -10.63 6.27 19.11
CA ILE A 334 -9.72 6.98 20.02
C ILE A 334 -8.28 6.99 19.42
N GLU A 335 -7.77 5.85 18.99
CA GLU A 335 -6.41 5.77 18.41
C GLU A 335 -6.30 6.59 17.11
N LEU A 336 -7.32 6.53 16.23
CA LEU A 336 -7.36 7.34 15.00
C LEU A 336 -7.43 8.84 15.30
N SER A 337 -8.18 9.25 16.34
CA SER A 337 -8.25 10.66 16.74
C SER A 337 -6.91 11.23 17.19
N LYS A 338 -6.10 10.41 17.91
CA LYS A 338 -4.73 10.79 18.31
C LYS A 338 -3.81 11.05 17.11
N LEU A 339 -4.08 10.39 15.97
CA LEU A 339 -3.31 10.60 14.76
C LEU A 339 -3.60 11.95 14.09
N ASN A 340 -4.74 12.58 14.40
CA ASN A 340 -5.19 13.81 13.75
C ASN A 340 -5.19 13.68 12.21
N THR A 341 -5.78 12.61 11.72
CA THR A 341 -5.82 12.23 10.30
C THR A 341 -7.23 12.31 9.74
N GLN A 342 -7.35 12.39 8.41
CA GLN A 342 -8.60 12.19 7.73
C GLN A 342 -8.88 10.69 7.56
N VAL A 343 -10.06 10.25 7.96
CA VAL A 343 -10.48 8.85 7.88
C VAL A 343 -11.76 8.72 7.06
N TRP A 344 -11.74 7.81 6.10
CA TRP A 344 -12.86 7.48 5.24
C TRP A 344 -13.41 6.11 5.61
N TYR A 345 -14.68 6.05 5.97
CA TYR A 345 -15.37 4.84 6.39
C TYR A 345 -16.44 4.43 5.38
N THR A 346 -16.70 3.13 5.27
CA THR A 346 -17.89 2.62 4.60
C THR A 346 -18.71 1.76 5.57
N GLY A 347 -20.04 1.81 5.41
CA GLY A 347 -20.96 0.98 6.17
C GLY A 347 -22.33 0.89 5.52
N VAL A 348 -23.16 -0.03 6.01
CA VAL A 348 -24.53 -0.21 5.50
C VAL A 348 -25.46 0.85 6.07
N THR A 349 -25.34 1.13 7.37
CA THR A 349 -26.21 2.07 8.10
C THR A 349 -25.39 3.14 8.80
N LYS A 350 -26.01 4.30 9.02
CA LYS A 350 -25.40 5.44 9.71
C LYS A 350 -25.11 5.14 11.19
N ASN A 351 -25.97 4.39 11.85
CA ASN A 351 -25.92 4.15 13.30
C ASN A 351 -24.62 3.47 13.79
N ILE A 352 -23.94 2.72 12.91
CA ILE A 352 -22.66 2.10 13.25
C ILE A 352 -21.60 3.15 13.63
N PHE A 353 -21.79 4.40 13.19
CA PHE A 353 -20.85 5.51 13.30
C PHE A 353 -21.29 6.61 14.29
N ASP A 354 -22.32 6.37 15.12
CA ASP A 354 -22.84 7.35 16.08
C ASP A 354 -21.82 7.79 17.14
N HIS A 355 -20.77 6.97 17.33
CA HIS A 355 -19.66 7.23 18.25
C HIS A 355 -18.54 8.10 17.67
N LEU A 356 -18.61 8.46 16.37
CA LEU A 356 -17.65 9.37 15.77
C LEU A 356 -17.86 10.80 16.28
N SER A 357 -16.80 11.62 16.20
CA SER A 357 -16.84 13.03 16.60
C SER A 357 -17.84 13.85 15.77
N LYS A 358 -18.17 15.06 16.26
CA LYS A 358 -19.01 16.01 15.49
C LYS A 358 -18.36 16.46 14.17
N ASP A 359 -17.04 16.33 14.04
CA ASP A 359 -16.30 16.60 12.79
C ASP A 359 -16.40 15.38 11.85
N THR A 360 -17.65 15.05 11.46
CA THR A 360 -17.98 13.89 10.62
C THR A 360 -19.03 14.28 9.58
N ASP A 361 -18.69 14.08 8.31
CA ASP A 361 -19.62 14.19 7.20
C ASP A 361 -20.18 12.82 6.82
N PHE A 362 -21.49 12.75 6.61
CA PHE A 362 -22.22 11.54 6.23
C PHE A 362 -22.77 11.68 4.83
N PHE A 363 -22.37 10.78 3.95
CA PHE A 363 -22.82 10.75 2.55
C PHE A 363 -23.56 9.46 2.26
N GLU A 364 -24.81 9.57 1.88
CA GLU A 364 -25.59 8.43 1.40
C GLU A 364 -25.22 8.11 -0.05
N VAL A 365 -24.72 6.89 -0.27
CA VAL A 365 -24.39 6.40 -1.60
C VAL A 365 -25.53 5.55 -2.13
N LYS A 366 -26.22 6.05 -3.15
CA LYS A 366 -27.37 5.38 -3.79
C LYS A 366 -26.92 4.57 -5.00
N ARG A 367 -27.66 3.52 -5.29
CA ARG A 367 -27.44 2.70 -6.47
C ARG A 367 -27.94 3.47 -7.70
N TYR A 368 -27.12 3.56 -8.78
CA TYR A 368 -27.46 4.19 -10.06
C TYR A 368 -27.83 3.15 -11.11
#